data_56d8af028bdd137317a88beed4dd0c83
#
_entry.id   56d8af028bdd137317a88beed4dd0c83
#
_cell.length_a   1.000
_cell.length_b   1.000
_cell.length_c   1.000
_cell.angle_alpha   90.00
_cell.angle_beta   90.00
_cell.angle_gamma   90.00
#
_symmetry.space_group_name_H-M   'P 1'
#
loop_
_entity.id
_entity.type
_entity.pdbx_description
1 polymer ?
#
loop_
_entity_poly.entity_id
_entity_poly.type
_entity_poly.pdbx_seq_one_letter_code
_entity_poly.pdbx_strand_id
1 'polypeptide(L)'
;MILQDIINIIESVAPLSYQEAWDNSGLQVGDRNAEVNRALLTVDVTESVVNEAISLGCDLIVSHHPLLFRGLKQLTGSTPQERCVEKAIRHGIAIYSAHTSMDSYLHGVSGRMAEKLGIANYRVLIPSAKDEEVGLGVIGDMAEAVDNEAFVARVAQVFGVPGGALRWVEGNKKQVKKVALCGGAGAEFLEEAIAQGADAFVSADFKYHELQSADQRITVVDMDHWVSEHFTREIFDELLAKHVSTCVASADKSPVKYYQPLA
;
A
#
# COMPACT_ATOMS: atom_id res chain seq x y z
N MET A 1 -9.39 17.51 -17.35
CA MET A 1 -8.53 18.19 -16.34
C MET A 1 -7.09 18.07 -16.81
N ILE A 2 -6.23 19.04 -16.51
CA ILE A 2 -4.80 18.91 -16.85
C ILE A 2 -4.13 17.96 -15.86
N LEU A 3 -3.20 17.12 -16.32
CA LEU A 3 -2.50 16.13 -15.49
C LEU A 3 -1.82 16.78 -14.27
N GLN A 4 -1.20 17.96 -14.43
CA GLN A 4 -0.57 18.66 -13.32
C GLN A 4 -1.56 19.00 -12.20
N ASP A 5 -2.83 19.32 -12.53
CA ASP A 5 -3.84 19.61 -11.51
C ASP A 5 -4.21 18.34 -10.72
N ILE A 6 -4.26 17.18 -11.39
CA ILE A 6 -4.49 15.88 -10.72
C ILE A 6 -3.32 15.54 -9.80
N ILE A 7 -2.09 15.75 -10.27
CA ILE A 7 -0.87 15.57 -9.46
C ILE A 7 -0.94 16.46 -8.22
N ASN A 8 -1.30 17.74 -8.38
CA ASN A 8 -1.40 18.68 -7.26
C ASN A 8 -2.43 18.22 -6.21
N ILE A 9 -3.54 17.58 -6.64
CA ILE A 9 -4.54 17.02 -5.70
C ILE A 9 -3.91 15.89 -4.86
N ILE A 10 -3.21 14.94 -5.48
CA ILE A 10 -2.56 13.83 -4.76
C ILE A 10 -1.45 14.39 -3.85
N GLU A 11 -0.61 15.28 -4.37
CA GLU A 11 0.51 15.85 -3.62
C GLU A 11 0.07 16.84 -2.53
N SER A 12 -1.21 17.30 -2.52
CA SER A 12 -1.75 18.11 -1.43
C SER A 12 -1.87 17.34 -0.11
N VAL A 13 -1.98 16.01 -0.16
CA VAL A 13 -2.06 15.13 1.02
C VAL A 13 -0.80 14.29 1.19
N ALA A 14 -0.16 13.88 0.09
CA ALA A 14 1.03 13.04 0.07
C ALA A 14 2.12 13.66 -0.84
N PRO A 15 2.69 14.82 -0.46
CA PRO A 15 3.70 15.49 -1.27
C PRO A 15 4.96 14.63 -1.44
N LEU A 16 5.66 14.79 -2.56
CA LEU A 16 6.88 14.03 -2.85
C LEU A 16 7.98 14.22 -1.80
N SER A 17 7.93 15.29 -1.00
CA SER A 17 8.85 15.49 0.12
C SER A 17 8.67 14.49 1.27
N TYR A 18 7.56 13.72 1.28
CA TYR A 18 7.30 12.66 2.26
C TYR A 18 7.90 11.32 1.86
N GLN A 19 8.29 11.16 0.59
CA GLN A 19 8.86 9.89 0.14
C GLN A 19 10.23 9.60 0.77
N GLU A 20 10.52 8.31 0.92
CA GLU A 20 11.83 7.83 1.33
C GLU A 20 12.91 8.17 0.29
N ALA A 21 14.14 8.39 0.75
CA ALA A 21 15.25 8.83 -0.12
C ALA A 21 15.61 7.85 -1.24
N TRP A 22 15.27 6.58 -1.08
CA TRP A 22 15.50 5.50 -2.06
C TRP A 22 14.33 5.29 -3.02
N ASP A 23 13.18 5.94 -2.78
CA ASP A 23 11.95 5.79 -3.55
C ASP A 23 11.95 6.63 -4.83
N ASN A 24 10.99 6.36 -5.71
CA ASN A 24 10.76 7.06 -6.95
C ASN A 24 9.26 7.34 -7.19
N SER A 25 8.59 7.95 -6.20
CA SER A 25 7.22 8.44 -6.37
C SER A 25 7.16 9.61 -7.37
N GLY A 26 5.99 9.86 -7.95
CA GLY A 26 5.73 10.96 -8.86
C GLY A 26 5.38 10.52 -10.28
N LEU A 27 5.46 11.47 -11.22
CA LEU A 27 5.16 11.20 -12.64
C LEU A 27 6.26 10.33 -13.26
N GLN A 28 5.87 9.10 -13.64
CA GLN A 28 6.77 8.09 -14.22
C GLN A 28 6.82 8.19 -15.75
N VAL A 29 5.66 8.40 -16.37
CA VAL A 29 5.49 8.50 -17.84
C VAL A 29 4.43 9.56 -18.12
N GLY A 30 4.62 10.40 -19.14
CA GLY A 30 3.60 11.33 -19.62
C GLY A 30 4.04 12.79 -19.62
N ASP A 31 3.15 13.65 -20.11
CA ASP A 31 3.31 15.11 -20.16
C ASP A 31 2.38 15.73 -19.10
N ARG A 32 2.95 16.58 -18.23
CA ARG A 32 2.22 17.30 -17.17
C ARG A 32 1.10 18.21 -17.71
N ASN A 33 1.19 18.63 -18.97
CA ASN A 33 0.20 19.47 -19.62
C ASN A 33 -0.88 18.68 -20.38
N ALA A 34 -0.81 17.34 -20.40
CA ALA A 34 -1.79 16.51 -21.06
C ALA A 34 -3.18 16.64 -20.40
N GLU A 35 -4.23 16.56 -21.23
CA GLU A 35 -5.62 16.46 -20.74
C GLU A 35 -5.90 15.03 -20.27
N VAL A 36 -6.55 14.90 -19.11
CA VAL A 36 -6.98 13.65 -18.51
C VAL A 36 -8.49 13.68 -18.30
N ASN A 37 -9.20 12.73 -18.88
CA ASN A 37 -10.65 12.55 -18.74
C ASN A 37 -10.98 11.35 -17.85
N ARG A 38 -10.11 10.31 -17.87
CA ARG A 38 -10.32 9.10 -17.08
C ARG A 38 -9.01 8.56 -16.53
N ALA A 39 -9.02 8.19 -15.24
CA ALA A 39 -7.90 7.59 -14.53
C ALA A 39 -8.23 6.15 -14.10
N LEU A 40 -7.27 5.22 -14.31
CA LEU A 40 -7.29 3.86 -13.77
C LEU A 40 -6.47 3.80 -12.50
N LEU A 41 -7.05 3.27 -11.41
CA LEU A 41 -6.44 3.19 -10.08
C LEU A 41 -5.95 1.77 -9.81
N THR A 42 -4.71 1.61 -9.38
CA THR A 42 -4.07 0.30 -9.23
C THR A 42 -3.05 0.29 -8.07
N VAL A 43 -2.65 -0.88 -7.60
CA VAL A 43 -1.44 -1.02 -6.76
C VAL A 43 -0.24 -1.14 -7.67
N ASP A 44 -0.24 -2.13 -8.57
CA ASP A 44 0.86 -2.44 -9.47
C ASP A 44 0.56 -2.05 -10.92
N VAL A 45 1.56 -1.51 -11.63
CA VAL A 45 1.49 -1.29 -13.07
C VAL A 45 2.05 -2.50 -13.79
N THR A 46 1.15 -3.40 -14.23
CA THR A 46 1.47 -4.57 -15.03
C THR A 46 1.03 -4.39 -16.49
N GLU A 47 1.51 -5.25 -17.40
CA GLU A 47 1.03 -5.23 -18.79
C GLU A 47 -0.49 -5.43 -18.89
N SER A 48 -1.07 -6.24 -18.00
CA SER A 48 -2.51 -6.45 -17.92
C SER A 48 -3.26 -5.18 -17.54
N VAL A 49 -2.73 -4.43 -16.55
CA VAL A 49 -3.29 -3.14 -16.12
C VAL A 49 -3.18 -2.09 -17.22
N VAL A 50 -2.05 -2.01 -17.91
CA VAL A 50 -1.89 -1.09 -19.07
C VAL A 50 -2.86 -1.45 -20.18
N ASN A 51 -3.04 -2.75 -20.51
CA ASN A 51 -4.02 -3.19 -21.50
C ASN A 51 -5.46 -2.86 -21.09
N GLU A 52 -5.79 -2.98 -19.79
CA GLU A 52 -7.10 -2.57 -19.25
C GLU A 52 -7.30 -1.05 -19.42
N ALA A 53 -6.29 -0.23 -19.08
CA ALA A 53 -6.35 1.22 -19.27
C ALA A 53 -6.61 1.59 -20.74
N ILE A 54 -5.94 0.93 -21.68
CA ILE A 54 -6.17 1.11 -23.13
C ILE A 54 -7.61 0.76 -23.49
N SER A 55 -8.11 -0.41 -23.04
CA SER A 55 -9.45 -0.89 -23.38
C SER A 55 -10.57 -0.02 -22.81
N LEU A 56 -10.33 0.62 -21.66
CA LEU A 56 -11.27 1.52 -20.99
C LEU A 56 -11.14 2.97 -21.45
N GLY A 57 -10.17 3.29 -22.31
CA GLY A 57 -9.91 4.67 -22.77
C GLY A 57 -9.45 5.57 -21.64
N CYS A 58 -8.59 5.06 -20.75
CA CYS A 58 -7.99 5.86 -19.68
C CYS A 58 -6.78 6.63 -20.22
N ASP A 59 -6.65 7.89 -19.76
CA ASP A 59 -5.54 8.78 -20.10
C ASP A 59 -4.43 8.73 -19.04
N LEU A 60 -4.74 8.22 -17.86
CA LEU A 60 -3.88 8.18 -16.69
C LEU A 60 -4.01 6.84 -15.95
N ILE A 61 -2.89 6.31 -15.49
CA ILE A 61 -2.83 5.28 -14.46
C ILE A 61 -2.26 5.92 -13.19
N VAL A 62 -2.98 5.82 -12.07
CA VAL A 62 -2.48 6.18 -10.75
C VAL A 62 -2.19 4.90 -10.00
N SER A 63 -0.92 4.69 -9.63
CA SER A 63 -0.48 3.48 -8.95
C SER A 63 0.09 3.78 -7.57
N HIS A 64 0.05 2.78 -6.69
CA HIS A 64 0.82 2.82 -5.46
C HIS A 64 2.29 2.56 -5.77
N HIS A 65 2.63 1.41 -6.31
CA HIS A 65 4.02 1.08 -6.63
C HIS A 65 4.52 1.80 -7.89
N PRO A 66 5.74 2.36 -7.86
CA PRO A 66 6.34 2.99 -9.02
C PRO A 66 6.75 1.93 -10.06
N LEU A 67 6.26 2.09 -11.30
CA LEU A 67 6.68 1.25 -12.42
C LEU A 67 8.19 1.32 -12.63
N LEU A 68 8.76 2.51 -12.48
CA LEU A 68 10.17 2.80 -12.67
C LEU A 68 10.89 2.96 -11.33
N PHE A 69 10.77 1.97 -10.45
CA PHE A 69 11.50 1.95 -9.17
C PHE A 69 13.02 2.08 -9.37
N ARG A 70 13.53 1.48 -10.46
CA ARG A 70 14.91 1.68 -10.94
C ARG A 70 14.88 2.25 -12.35
N GLY A 71 15.79 3.18 -12.63
CA GLY A 71 15.92 3.79 -13.95
C GLY A 71 16.16 2.76 -15.06
N LEU A 72 15.44 2.90 -16.17
CA LEU A 72 15.65 2.09 -17.37
C LEU A 72 16.85 2.62 -18.13
N LYS A 73 17.70 1.71 -18.61
CA LYS A 73 18.84 2.04 -19.48
C LYS A 73 18.50 1.96 -20.95
N GLN A 74 17.43 1.27 -21.30
CA GLN A 74 16.99 1.03 -22.68
C GLN A 74 15.48 0.75 -22.71
N LEU A 75 14.87 0.89 -23.88
CA LEU A 75 13.48 0.54 -24.16
C LEU A 75 13.47 -0.38 -25.39
N THR A 76 13.56 -1.68 -25.13
CA THR A 76 13.64 -2.72 -26.17
C THR A 76 12.53 -3.76 -26.06
N GLY A 77 11.63 -3.59 -25.08
CA GLY A 77 10.56 -4.55 -24.79
C GLY A 77 11.04 -5.83 -24.10
N SER A 78 12.30 -5.87 -23.63
CA SER A 78 12.90 -7.07 -23.04
C SER A 78 12.36 -7.41 -21.67
N THR A 79 11.99 -6.39 -20.90
CA THR A 79 11.42 -6.54 -19.54
C THR A 79 9.94 -6.13 -19.49
N PRO A 80 9.16 -6.63 -18.50
CA PRO A 80 7.78 -6.18 -18.32
C PRO A 80 7.66 -4.66 -18.16
N GLN A 81 8.60 -4.03 -17.42
CA GLN A 81 8.61 -2.58 -17.20
C GLN A 81 8.81 -1.83 -18.53
N GLU A 82 9.77 -2.26 -19.36
CA GLU A 82 10.00 -1.66 -20.70
C GLU A 82 8.74 -1.77 -21.57
N ARG A 83 8.05 -2.93 -21.56
CA ARG A 83 6.81 -3.12 -22.34
C ARG A 83 5.66 -2.27 -21.82
N CYS A 84 5.52 -2.09 -20.50
CA CYS A 84 4.53 -1.18 -19.91
C CYS A 84 4.78 0.27 -20.34
N VAL A 85 6.03 0.75 -20.22
CA VAL A 85 6.40 2.10 -20.64
C VAL A 85 6.16 2.32 -22.13
N GLU A 86 6.59 1.38 -22.98
CA GLU A 86 6.39 1.46 -24.43
C GLU A 86 4.91 1.54 -24.80
N LYS A 87 4.08 0.68 -24.19
CA LYS A 87 2.63 0.70 -24.42
C LYS A 87 1.99 1.99 -23.95
N ALA A 88 2.33 2.45 -22.74
CA ALA A 88 1.79 3.70 -22.19
C ALA A 88 2.10 4.90 -23.10
N ILE A 89 3.35 5.04 -23.55
CA ILE A 89 3.76 6.10 -24.48
C ILE A 89 3.01 6.00 -25.82
N ARG A 90 2.90 4.80 -26.41
CA ARG A 90 2.22 4.60 -27.69
C ARG A 90 0.73 4.94 -27.66
N HIS A 91 0.10 4.80 -26.49
CA HIS A 91 -1.33 5.06 -26.31
C HIS A 91 -1.62 6.38 -25.60
N GLY A 92 -0.59 7.22 -25.36
CA GLY A 92 -0.76 8.53 -24.73
C GLY A 92 -1.22 8.44 -23.26
N ILE A 93 -0.94 7.32 -22.58
CA ILE A 93 -1.33 7.11 -21.18
C ILE A 93 -0.21 7.59 -20.27
N ALA A 94 -0.53 8.49 -19.35
CA ALA A 94 0.38 8.90 -18.30
C ALA A 94 0.37 7.87 -17.15
N ILE A 95 1.49 7.78 -16.41
CA ILE A 95 1.62 6.93 -15.20
C ILE A 95 2.17 7.79 -14.08
N TYR A 96 1.42 7.90 -13.00
CA TYR A 96 1.81 8.58 -11.76
C TYR A 96 1.78 7.58 -10.60
N SER A 97 2.80 7.60 -9.74
CA SER A 97 2.88 6.70 -8.60
C SER A 97 2.99 7.50 -7.29
N ALA A 98 2.21 7.10 -6.27
CA ALA A 98 2.33 7.62 -4.91
C ALA A 98 2.58 6.43 -3.96
N HIS A 99 3.87 6.15 -3.74
CA HIS A 99 4.36 5.00 -2.97
C HIS A 99 4.65 5.42 -1.53
N THR A 100 5.91 5.52 -1.12
CA THR A 100 6.23 5.88 0.27
C THR A 100 5.77 7.28 0.69
N SER A 101 5.49 8.17 -0.25
CA SER A 101 4.82 9.44 0.05
C SER A 101 3.40 9.23 0.58
N MET A 102 2.66 8.24 0.04
CA MET A 102 1.32 7.87 0.52
C MET A 102 1.39 7.03 1.80
N ASP A 103 2.44 6.19 1.98
CA ASP A 103 2.67 5.44 3.22
C ASP A 103 2.98 6.37 4.39
N SER A 104 3.70 7.46 4.13
CA SER A 104 4.09 8.45 5.14
C SER A 104 2.97 9.42 5.53
N TYR A 105 1.89 9.48 4.75
CA TYR A 105 0.70 10.25 5.11
C TYR A 105 -0.08 9.54 6.21
N LEU A 106 -0.39 10.21 7.32
CA LEU A 106 -1.05 9.59 8.49
C LEU A 106 -2.34 8.84 8.12
N HIS A 107 -3.16 9.41 7.22
CA HIS A 107 -4.40 8.79 6.72
C HIS A 107 -4.20 8.02 5.40
N GLY A 108 -2.94 7.73 5.05
CA GLY A 108 -2.57 6.93 3.89
C GLY A 108 -2.76 5.42 4.15
N VAL A 109 -1.84 4.61 3.64
CA VAL A 109 -2.00 3.15 3.64
C VAL A 109 -2.19 2.59 5.05
N SER A 110 -1.26 2.86 5.96
CA SER A 110 -1.31 2.33 7.33
C SER A 110 -2.46 2.92 8.15
N GLY A 111 -2.79 4.20 7.96
CA GLY A 111 -3.96 4.83 8.58
C GLY A 111 -5.26 4.19 8.11
N ARG A 112 -5.40 3.88 6.81
CA ARG A 112 -6.55 3.16 6.26
C ARG A 112 -6.67 1.75 6.84
N MET A 113 -5.55 1.05 7.08
CA MET A 113 -5.57 -0.24 7.80
C MET A 113 -6.16 -0.07 9.20
N ALA A 114 -5.74 0.96 9.94
CA ALA A 114 -6.25 1.24 11.27
C ALA A 114 -7.77 1.51 11.26
N GLU A 115 -8.24 2.33 10.34
CA GLU A 115 -9.66 2.65 10.18
C GLU A 115 -10.49 1.38 9.88
N LYS A 116 -10.03 0.54 8.95
CA LYS A 116 -10.70 -0.72 8.59
C LYS A 116 -10.76 -1.70 9.77
N LEU A 117 -9.74 -1.74 10.62
CA LEU A 117 -9.74 -2.55 11.86
C LEU A 117 -10.53 -1.91 13.01
N GLY A 118 -11.02 -0.67 12.84
CA GLY A 118 -11.72 0.07 13.88
C GLY A 118 -10.80 0.55 15.00
N ILE A 119 -9.55 0.81 14.68
CA ILE A 119 -8.57 1.40 15.61
C ILE A 119 -8.75 2.93 15.55
N ALA A 120 -9.07 3.51 16.70
CA ALA A 120 -9.23 4.95 16.84
C ALA A 120 -7.96 5.59 17.41
N ASN A 121 -7.84 6.91 17.26
CA ASN A 121 -6.77 7.72 17.87
C ASN A 121 -5.37 7.17 17.59
N TYR A 122 -5.15 6.65 16.37
CA TYR A 122 -3.83 6.19 15.95
C TYR A 122 -2.90 7.39 15.67
N ARG A 123 -1.61 7.16 15.80
CA ARG A 123 -0.54 8.08 15.47
C ARG A 123 0.53 7.36 14.67
N VAL A 124 1.42 8.11 14.06
CA VAL A 124 2.57 7.55 13.34
C VAL A 124 3.42 6.68 14.25
N LEU A 125 3.82 5.50 13.77
CA LEU A 125 4.71 4.57 14.47
C LEU A 125 6.17 5.02 14.39
N ILE A 126 6.64 5.36 13.18
CA ILE A 126 7.99 5.83 12.88
C ILE A 126 7.91 7.26 12.35
N PRO A 127 7.93 8.28 13.23
CA PRO A 127 7.83 9.66 12.79
C PRO A 127 9.05 10.09 11.97
N SER A 128 8.83 10.97 10.99
CA SER A 128 9.92 11.63 10.29
C SER A 128 10.67 12.59 11.23
N ALA A 129 11.92 12.86 10.91
CA ALA A 129 12.72 13.82 11.69
C ALA A 129 12.19 15.26 11.65
N LYS A 130 11.28 15.58 10.74
CA LYS A 130 10.79 16.94 10.48
C LYS A 130 9.38 17.18 10.97
N ASP A 131 8.57 16.12 11.07
CA ASP A 131 7.14 16.22 11.38
C ASP A 131 6.67 14.91 12.02
N GLU A 132 6.10 15.01 13.23
CA GLU A 132 5.61 13.85 13.98
C GLU A 132 4.32 13.25 13.39
N GLU A 133 3.60 14.00 12.57
CA GLU A 133 2.39 13.53 11.88
C GLU A 133 2.69 12.87 10.52
N VAL A 134 3.96 12.87 10.11
CA VAL A 134 4.44 12.28 8.86
C VAL A 134 5.43 11.16 9.16
N GLY A 135 5.25 9.99 8.56
CA GLY A 135 6.17 8.87 8.73
C GLY A 135 5.50 7.52 8.49
N LEU A 136 6.23 6.44 8.74
CA LEU A 136 5.83 5.10 8.34
C LEU A 136 5.11 4.35 9.46
N GLY A 137 4.07 3.59 9.06
CA GLY A 137 3.26 2.81 9.97
C GLY A 137 2.45 3.66 10.95
N VAL A 138 1.52 3.03 11.63
CA VAL A 138 0.70 3.66 12.69
C VAL A 138 0.57 2.76 13.90
N ILE A 139 0.30 3.35 15.06
CA ILE A 139 0.00 2.64 16.31
C ILE A 139 -1.20 3.27 16.99
N GLY A 140 -2.13 2.44 17.48
CA GLY A 140 -3.33 2.90 18.16
C GLY A 140 -4.02 1.79 18.94
N ASP A 141 -5.12 2.12 19.59
CA ASP A 141 -5.84 1.19 20.46
C ASP A 141 -7.16 0.74 19.81
N MET A 142 -7.46 -0.55 19.86
CA MET A 142 -8.81 -1.06 19.60
C MET A 142 -9.75 -0.64 20.74
N ALA A 143 -11.03 -0.49 20.42
CA ALA A 143 -12.06 -0.15 21.41
C ALA A 143 -12.08 -1.17 22.57
N GLU A 144 -12.00 -2.46 22.24
CA GLU A 144 -11.99 -3.56 23.19
C GLU A 144 -10.78 -4.47 22.95
N ALA A 145 -10.25 -5.06 24.01
CA ALA A 145 -9.21 -6.07 23.91
C ALA A 145 -9.84 -7.41 23.49
N VAL A 146 -9.16 -8.14 22.60
CA VAL A 146 -9.57 -9.47 22.15
C VAL A 146 -8.40 -10.44 22.32
N ASP A 147 -8.67 -11.76 22.36
CA ASP A 147 -7.59 -12.75 22.36
C ASP A 147 -6.83 -12.77 21.01
N ASN A 148 -5.62 -13.38 21.02
CA ASN A 148 -4.75 -13.42 19.85
C ASN A 148 -5.41 -14.06 18.62
N GLU A 149 -6.08 -15.20 18.78
CA GLU A 149 -6.73 -15.91 17.66
C GLU A 149 -7.88 -15.09 17.09
N ALA A 150 -8.71 -14.48 17.95
CA ALA A 150 -9.80 -13.61 17.51
C ALA A 150 -9.27 -12.37 16.78
N PHE A 151 -8.13 -11.81 17.22
CA PHE A 151 -7.48 -10.71 16.53
C PHE A 151 -7.01 -11.13 15.13
N VAL A 152 -6.29 -12.26 15.02
CA VAL A 152 -5.81 -12.79 13.72
C VAL A 152 -6.98 -13.09 12.78
N ALA A 153 -8.05 -13.70 13.29
CA ALA A 153 -9.26 -13.96 12.51
C ALA A 153 -9.93 -12.66 12.02
N ARG A 154 -9.96 -11.62 12.87
CA ARG A 154 -10.46 -10.28 12.49
C ARG A 154 -9.61 -9.65 11.38
N VAL A 155 -8.28 -9.71 11.47
CA VAL A 155 -7.37 -9.24 10.42
C VAL A 155 -7.67 -9.97 9.11
N ALA A 156 -7.75 -11.30 9.13
CA ALA A 156 -8.06 -12.10 7.94
C ALA A 156 -9.40 -11.72 7.30
N GLN A 157 -10.42 -11.50 8.12
CA GLN A 157 -11.77 -11.14 7.66
C GLN A 157 -11.82 -9.73 7.07
N VAL A 158 -11.25 -8.74 7.78
CA VAL A 158 -11.32 -7.32 7.40
C VAL A 158 -10.57 -7.06 6.09
N PHE A 159 -9.41 -7.69 5.91
CA PHE A 159 -8.60 -7.50 4.71
C PHE A 159 -8.89 -8.53 3.60
N GLY A 160 -9.84 -9.45 3.83
CA GLY A 160 -10.23 -10.42 2.81
C GLY A 160 -9.10 -11.35 2.41
N VAL A 161 -8.28 -11.76 3.38
CA VAL A 161 -7.12 -12.64 3.10
C VAL A 161 -7.61 -13.96 2.50
N PRO A 162 -7.12 -14.34 1.29
CA PRO A 162 -7.59 -15.52 0.61
C PRO A 162 -7.40 -16.81 1.45
N GLY A 163 -8.50 -17.49 1.73
CA GLY A 163 -8.49 -18.73 2.51
C GLY A 163 -7.99 -18.62 3.95
N GLY A 164 -7.92 -17.41 4.51
CA GLY A 164 -7.37 -17.18 5.85
C GLY A 164 -5.86 -17.45 5.94
N ALA A 165 -5.16 -17.40 4.82
CA ALA A 165 -3.73 -17.74 4.71
C ALA A 165 -2.83 -16.64 5.30
N LEU A 166 -2.92 -16.45 6.62
CA LEU A 166 -1.98 -15.61 7.38
C LEU A 166 -0.87 -16.47 7.97
N ARG A 167 0.34 -15.93 7.99
CA ARG A 167 1.39 -16.41 8.88
C ARG A 167 1.39 -15.54 10.12
N TRP A 168 1.47 -16.14 11.29
CA TRP A 168 1.53 -15.37 12.51
C TRP A 168 2.32 -16.08 13.60
N VAL A 169 2.81 -15.32 14.55
CA VAL A 169 3.44 -15.81 15.77
C VAL A 169 2.72 -15.20 16.96
N GLU A 170 2.51 -16.02 17.97
CA GLU A 170 1.79 -15.60 19.17
C GLU A 170 2.71 -14.90 20.17
N GLY A 171 2.26 -13.76 20.68
CA GLY A 171 2.88 -13.07 21.81
C GLY A 171 2.48 -13.66 23.17
N ASN A 172 3.21 -13.31 24.21
CA ASN A 172 2.94 -13.79 25.59
C ASN A 172 1.74 -13.12 26.24
N LYS A 173 1.28 -11.98 25.73
CA LYS A 173 0.03 -11.33 26.19
C LYS A 173 -1.16 -12.10 25.65
N LYS A 174 -2.11 -12.40 26.54
CA LYS A 174 -3.32 -13.14 26.16
C LYS A 174 -4.34 -12.31 25.37
N GLN A 175 -4.21 -10.99 25.43
CA GLN A 175 -5.14 -10.06 24.79
C GLN A 175 -4.38 -9.01 24.00
N VAL A 176 -4.95 -8.65 22.85
CA VAL A 176 -4.50 -7.59 21.95
C VAL A 176 -5.43 -6.40 22.11
N LYS A 177 -4.88 -5.23 22.44
CA LYS A 177 -5.60 -3.95 22.46
C LYS A 177 -4.83 -2.88 21.70
N LYS A 178 -3.54 -2.71 21.99
CA LYS A 178 -2.68 -1.77 21.29
C LYS A 178 -2.07 -2.45 20.06
N VAL A 179 -2.30 -1.91 18.88
CA VAL A 179 -1.92 -2.50 17.61
C VAL A 179 -1.06 -1.53 16.82
N ALA A 180 0.09 -2.01 16.37
CA ALA A 180 0.90 -1.35 15.35
C ALA A 180 0.60 -1.94 13.97
N LEU A 181 0.60 -1.12 12.93
CA LEU A 181 0.28 -1.49 11.55
C LEU A 181 1.27 -0.84 10.60
N CYS A 182 1.72 -1.59 9.60
CA CYS A 182 2.45 -1.05 8.47
C CYS A 182 2.01 -1.77 7.20
N GLY A 183 1.49 -1.04 6.21
CA GLY A 183 1.22 -1.58 4.88
C GLY A 183 2.52 -1.99 4.21
N GLY A 184 2.47 -3.01 3.34
CA GLY A 184 3.65 -3.54 2.68
C GLY A 184 4.69 -4.16 3.62
N ALA A 185 5.95 -4.06 3.26
CA ALA A 185 7.07 -4.62 3.99
C ALA A 185 7.47 -3.71 5.18
N GLY A 186 7.15 -4.13 6.40
CA GLY A 186 7.43 -3.36 7.61
C GLY A 186 8.18 -4.14 8.70
N ALA A 187 8.78 -5.28 8.38
CA ALA A 187 9.47 -6.12 9.36
C ALA A 187 10.54 -5.37 10.17
N GLU A 188 11.16 -4.36 9.59
CA GLU A 188 12.17 -3.51 10.24
C GLU A 188 11.62 -2.67 11.40
N PHE A 189 10.30 -2.45 11.45
CA PHE A 189 9.64 -1.66 12.50
C PHE A 189 9.18 -2.49 13.70
N LEU A 190 9.45 -3.80 13.70
CA LEU A 190 9.04 -4.72 14.77
C LEU A 190 9.55 -4.28 16.15
N GLU A 191 10.82 -3.92 16.26
CA GLU A 191 11.42 -3.52 17.54
C GLU A 191 10.82 -2.19 18.04
N GLU A 192 10.49 -1.26 17.14
CA GLU A 192 9.84 -0.01 17.54
C GLU A 192 8.39 -0.26 17.99
N ALA A 193 7.65 -1.15 17.32
CA ALA A 193 6.31 -1.54 17.76
C ALA A 193 6.34 -2.14 19.17
N ILE A 194 7.34 -2.98 19.49
CA ILE A 194 7.55 -3.54 20.83
C ILE A 194 7.90 -2.43 21.83
N ALA A 195 8.84 -1.54 21.48
CA ALA A 195 9.29 -0.45 22.34
C ALA A 195 8.15 0.51 22.72
N GLN A 196 7.21 0.74 21.79
CA GLN A 196 6.01 1.55 22.04
C GLN A 196 4.86 0.78 22.72
N GLY A 197 5.09 -0.49 23.08
CA GLY A 197 4.21 -1.31 23.88
C GLY A 197 3.02 -1.89 23.12
N ALA A 198 3.11 -2.05 21.79
CA ALA A 198 2.11 -2.76 21.01
C ALA A 198 1.91 -4.19 21.52
N ASP A 199 0.68 -4.67 21.50
CA ASP A 199 0.32 -6.06 21.80
C ASP A 199 0.39 -6.93 20.52
N ALA A 200 0.12 -6.29 19.36
CA ALA A 200 0.24 -6.91 18.06
C ALA A 200 0.85 -5.96 17.02
N PHE A 201 1.54 -6.53 16.05
CA PHE A 201 2.05 -5.84 14.87
C PHE A 201 1.59 -6.56 13.60
N VAL A 202 0.95 -5.83 12.68
CA VAL A 202 0.44 -6.34 11.41
C VAL A 202 1.19 -5.68 10.26
N SER A 203 1.82 -6.48 9.40
CA SER A 203 2.53 -6.01 8.21
C SER A 203 2.67 -7.15 7.21
N ALA A 204 3.57 -7.04 6.23
CA ALA A 204 3.83 -8.06 5.23
C ALA A 204 5.33 -8.36 5.09
N ASP A 205 5.63 -9.40 4.29
CA ASP A 205 6.97 -9.78 3.83
C ASP A 205 7.98 -10.15 4.94
N PHE A 206 7.51 -10.64 6.07
CA PHE A 206 8.41 -11.13 7.11
C PHE A 206 9.18 -12.38 6.68
N LYS A 207 10.49 -12.35 6.84
CA LYS A 207 11.32 -13.55 6.76
C LYS A 207 11.19 -14.40 8.02
N TYR A 208 11.54 -15.69 7.91
CA TYR A 208 11.46 -16.64 9.03
C TYR A 208 12.11 -16.10 10.32
N HIS A 209 13.34 -15.60 10.23
CA HIS A 209 14.07 -15.10 11.41
C HIS A 209 13.50 -13.78 11.95
N GLU A 210 12.86 -12.96 11.13
CA GLU A 210 12.18 -11.76 11.57
C GLU A 210 10.93 -12.13 12.41
N LEU A 211 10.15 -13.15 11.98
CA LEU A 211 9.07 -13.71 12.81
C LEU A 211 9.62 -14.32 14.11
N GLN A 212 10.73 -15.06 14.05
CA GLN A 212 11.36 -15.66 15.22
C GLN A 212 11.85 -14.58 16.20
N SER A 213 12.32 -13.43 15.72
CA SER A 213 12.83 -12.35 16.58
C SER A 213 11.76 -11.67 17.42
N ALA A 214 10.48 -11.88 17.12
CA ALA A 214 9.38 -11.44 17.99
C ALA A 214 9.47 -12.03 19.41
N ASP A 215 10.06 -13.23 19.54
CA ASP A 215 10.44 -13.88 20.81
C ASP A 215 9.31 -13.85 21.86
N GLN A 216 8.06 -14.09 21.42
CA GLN A 216 6.84 -14.01 22.25
C GLN A 216 6.58 -12.63 22.88
N ARG A 217 7.34 -11.59 22.55
CA ARG A 217 7.16 -10.23 23.11
C ARG A 217 5.92 -9.55 22.58
N ILE A 218 5.49 -9.91 21.36
CA ILE A 218 4.40 -9.31 20.62
C ILE A 218 3.77 -10.35 19.69
N THR A 219 2.47 -10.26 19.43
CA THR A 219 1.83 -11.02 18.36
C THR A 219 2.14 -10.38 17.02
N VAL A 220 2.74 -11.11 16.07
CA VAL A 220 3.01 -10.62 14.71
C VAL A 220 2.09 -11.32 13.74
N VAL A 221 1.43 -10.54 12.89
CA VAL A 221 0.59 -11.02 11.79
C VAL A 221 1.21 -10.58 10.47
N ASP A 222 1.62 -11.55 9.67
CA ASP A 222 2.23 -11.38 8.36
C ASP A 222 1.20 -11.65 7.28
N MET A 223 0.75 -10.59 6.62
CA MET A 223 -0.20 -10.64 5.51
C MET A 223 0.51 -10.72 4.16
N ASP A 224 -0.24 -11.03 3.11
CA ASP A 224 0.21 -10.81 1.73
C ASP A 224 0.41 -9.30 1.48
N HIS A 225 1.51 -8.94 0.82
CA HIS A 225 1.89 -7.55 0.54
C HIS A 225 0.74 -6.79 -0.15
N TRP A 226 0.26 -7.32 -1.28
CA TRP A 226 -0.83 -6.71 -2.04
C TRP A 226 -2.11 -6.59 -1.19
N VAL A 227 -2.42 -7.59 -0.35
CA VAL A 227 -3.59 -7.56 0.54
C VAL A 227 -3.49 -6.42 1.55
N SER A 228 -2.29 -6.10 2.04
CA SER A 228 -2.08 -5.01 2.98
C SER A 228 -2.19 -3.61 2.36
N GLU A 229 -2.18 -3.49 1.03
CA GLU A 229 -2.10 -2.21 0.32
C GLU A 229 -3.21 -1.97 -0.73
N HIS A 230 -3.96 -3.01 -1.14
CA HIS A 230 -4.89 -2.91 -2.27
C HIS A 230 -5.97 -1.83 -2.10
N PHE A 231 -6.28 -1.44 -0.88
CA PHE A 231 -7.22 -0.36 -0.58
C PHE A 231 -6.63 1.04 -0.78
N THR A 232 -5.33 1.18 -1.11
CA THR A 232 -4.76 2.46 -1.58
C THR A 232 -5.53 3.01 -2.77
N ARG A 233 -6.10 2.12 -3.61
CA ARG A 233 -6.98 2.49 -4.71
C ARG A 233 -8.25 3.21 -4.25
N GLU A 234 -8.77 2.87 -3.05
CA GLU A 234 -9.91 3.59 -2.44
C GLU A 234 -9.50 5.01 -2.05
N ILE A 235 -8.28 5.18 -1.52
CA ILE A 235 -7.74 6.50 -1.18
C ILE A 235 -7.62 7.38 -2.43
N PHE A 236 -7.08 6.83 -3.52
CA PHE A 236 -6.99 7.54 -4.79
C PHE A 236 -8.37 7.90 -5.35
N ASP A 237 -9.34 7.00 -5.26
CA ASP A 237 -10.71 7.27 -5.70
C ASP A 237 -11.35 8.41 -4.89
N GLU A 238 -11.25 8.38 -3.57
CA GLU A 238 -11.75 9.44 -2.69
C GLU A 238 -11.16 10.82 -3.00
N LEU A 239 -9.87 10.86 -3.38
CA LEU A 239 -9.20 12.10 -3.76
C LEU A 239 -9.63 12.60 -5.14
N LEU A 240 -9.82 11.70 -6.10
CA LEU A 240 -9.90 12.06 -7.53
C LEU A 240 -11.31 12.01 -8.12
N ALA A 241 -12.24 11.20 -7.60
CA ALA A 241 -13.56 10.96 -8.22
C ALA A 241 -14.42 12.20 -8.37
N LYS A 242 -14.17 13.26 -7.60
CA LYS A 242 -14.86 14.56 -7.70
C LYS A 242 -14.32 15.44 -8.84
N HIS A 243 -13.19 15.08 -9.41
CA HIS A 243 -12.41 15.90 -10.33
C HIS A 243 -12.27 15.28 -11.71
N VAL A 244 -12.12 13.96 -11.77
CA VAL A 244 -11.91 13.18 -13.00
C VAL A 244 -12.67 11.85 -12.87
N SER A 245 -13.10 11.26 -14.00
CA SER A 245 -13.67 9.91 -13.96
C SER A 245 -12.62 8.90 -13.53
N THR A 246 -12.93 8.09 -12.53
CA THR A 246 -12.03 7.06 -12.00
C THR A 246 -12.60 5.66 -12.23
N CYS A 247 -11.73 4.67 -12.32
CA CYS A 247 -12.08 3.26 -12.25
C CYS A 247 -10.94 2.48 -11.58
N VAL A 248 -11.32 1.45 -10.83
CA VAL A 248 -10.34 0.56 -10.17
C VAL A 248 -9.98 -0.57 -11.13
N ALA A 249 -8.68 -0.83 -11.28
CA ALA A 249 -8.18 -1.88 -12.15
C ALA A 249 -8.65 -3.27 -11.70
N SER A 250 -9.36 -3.98 -12.57
CA SER A 250 -9.78 -5.36 -12.33
C SER A 250 -8.67 -6.37 -12.57
N ALA A 251 -7.68 -6.00 -13.39
CA ALA A 251 -6.49 -6.80 -13.68
C ALA A 251 -5.45 -6.73 -12.56
N ASP A 252 -5.57 -5.77 -11.62
CA ASP A 252 -4.67 -5.61 -10.47
C ASP A 252 -5.03 -6.62 -9.38
N LYS A 253 -4.21 -7.65 -9.24
CA LYS A 253 -4.41 -8.75 -8.27
C LYS A 253 -3.06 -9.21 -7.76
N SER A 254 -3.05 -9.71 -6.51
CA SER A 254 -1.86 -10.39 -5.98
C SER A 254 -1.39 -11.48 -6.95
N PRO A 255 -0.10 -11.54 -7.27
CA PRO A 255 0.48 -12.65 -8.02
C PRO A 255 0.57 -13.93 -7.17
N VAL A 256 0.45 -13.81 -5.86
CA VAL A 256 0.56 -14.92 -4.91
C VAL A 256 -0.72 -15.75 -4.91
N LYS A 257 -0.58 -17.06 -4.95
CA LYS A 257 -1.67 -18.01 -4.84
C LYS A 257 -1.43 -18.93 -3.65
N TYR A 258 -2.47 -19.14 -2.86
CA TYR A 258 -2.43 -20.03 -1.72
C TYR A 258 -3.01 -21.37 -2.09
N TYR A 259 -2.22 -22.45 -1.93
CA TYR A 259 -2.71 -23.80 -2.15
C TYR A 259 -3.60 -24.24 -0.98
N GLN A 260 -4.82 -24.59 -1.29
CA GLN A 260 -5.73 -25.24 -0.33
C GLN A 260 -5.94 -26.69 -0.78
N PRO A 261 -5.60 -27.69 0.06
CA PRO A 261 -5.96 -29.07 -0.24
C PRO A 261 -7.48 -29.19 -0.40
N LEU A 262 -7.92 -29.94 -1.38
CA LEU A 262 -9.34 -30.32 -1.49
C LEU A 262 -9.72 -31.06 -0.20
N ALA A 263 -10.79 -30.61 0.48
CA ALA A 263 -11.35 -31.26 1.66
C ALA A 263 -11.94 -32.62 1.30
#